data_6a86850db849e833e4f7904c21557e5e
#
_entry.id   6a86850db849e833e4f7904c21557e5e
#
_cell.length_a   1.000
_cell.length_b   1.000
_cell.length_c   1.000
_cell.angle_alpha   90.00
_cell.angle_beta   90.00
_cell.angle_gamma   90.00
#
_symmetry.space_group_name_H-M   'P 1'
#
loop_
_entity.id
_entity.type
_entity.pdbx_description
1 polymer ?
#
loop_
_entity_poly.entity_id
_entity_poly.type
_entity_poly.pdbx_seq_one_letter_code
_entity_poly.pdbx_strand_id
1 'polypeptide(L)'
;MLSCSSKDERGAKLYKVHCSSCHMLPDIQDLPKNLWEQSILPEMGARLGVQDSLFDPLKGHPYSEQYAIIKSGVYPIKSSIPKQNWKVLKDYILKLAPDSLPLSPMTKIDQFTNFNPKSVNIDSTNGAFISFLSYNKQNKRIFCGDINGNLVSYDHSTKEVKSLLQTKQAITDYSESTEGKIVTHVGYMNPSEIARGNIQIVNDSIKELPFTLHRPVANLVKDLNSDTIPEMVICEFGNLTGSLSLLSKRGTGGYEKTTLLNQPGATRVIARDMNGNGKDDLIVLMAQGDERVLIFEQNPNFTFNLRPVLQFNPLYGTSWFDLVDYDGDGDQDIITVHGDNADNTYIQKPYHGMRVYINEGNYKFSEKFFYPLNGATRFVAKDFDQDNDIDFAIISTFPDYERKPEFSFVYLENKNSEDFIFNTQISDISNLGRWLLIDSGDFDSDGDEDIVLGSFTYSFTPVPNNMLENWEQSNTDLLILENTLKP
;
A
#
# COMPACT_ATOMS: atom_id res chain seq x y z
N MET A 1 30.54 42.62 9.86
CA MET A 1 30.00 42.55 8.48
C MET A 1 28.87 41.52 8.49
N LEU A 2 27.61 41.98 8.45
CA LEU A 2 26.45 41.10 8.24
C LEU A 2 26.45 40.75 6.74
N SER A 3 26.88 39.52 6.41
CA SER A 3 26.71 38.97 5.07
C SER A 3 25.20 38.91 4.79
N CYS A 4 24.70 39.76 3.90
CA CYS A 4 23.38 39.53 3.30
C CYS A 4 23.44 38.24 2.48
N SER A 5 22.89 37.17 3.03
CA SER A 5 22.72 35.92 2.25
C SER A 5 21.90 36.23 1.00
N SER A 6 22.29 35.67 -0.15
CA SER A 6 21.52 35.85 -1.38
C SER A 6 20.08 35.33 -1.19
N LYS A 7 19.13 35.83 -2.02
CA LYS A 7 17.73 35.37 -1.95
C LYS A 7 17.65 33.83 -2.12
N ASP A 8 18.52 33.26 -2.94
CA ASP A 8 18.60 31.81 -3.18
C ASP A 8 19.14 31.06 -1.95
N GLU A 9 20.20 31.55 -1.28
CA GLU A 9 20.70 30.93 -0.05
C GLU A 9 19.64 30.93 1.07
N ARG A 10 18.90 32.05 1.18
CA ARG A 10 17.77 32.14 2.11
C ARG A 10 16.66 31.17 1.75
N GLY A 11 16.30 31.03 0.45
CA GLY A 11 15.33 30.09 -0.06
C GLY A 11 15.70 28.64 0.27
N ALA A 12 16.94 28.26 -0.04
CA ALA A 12 17.49 26.92 0.27
C ALA A 12 17.44 26.59 1.77
N LYS A 13 17.79 27.55 2.61
CA LYS A 13 17.72 27.39 4.08
C LYS A 13 16.27 27.19 4.55
N LEU A 14 15.32 27.99 4.04
CA LEU A 14 13.90 27.87 4.37
C LEU A 14 13.34 26.52 3.89
N TYR A 15 13.70 26.08 2.68
CA TYR A 15 13.32 24.80 2.14
C TYR A 15 13.76 23.66 3.06
N LYS A 16 15.06 23.62 3.39
CA LYS A 16 15.60 22.60 4.29
C LYS A 16 14.90 22.62 5.67
N VAL A 17 14.66 23.79 6.27
CA VAL A 17 14.08 23.87 7.62
C VAL A 17 12.60 23.49 7.67
N HIS A 18 11.81 23.94 6.69
CA HIS A 18 10.36 23.77 6.75
C HIS A 18 9.88 22.50 6.03
N CYS A 19 10.54 22.06 4.94
CA CYS A 19 10.11 20.88 4.19
C CYS A 19 10.68 19.56 4.72
N SER A 20 11.74 19.60 5.58
CA SER A 20 12.24 18.39 6.26
C SER A 20 11.72 18.21 7.70
N SER A 21 10.78 19.05 8.14
CA SER A 21 10.31 19.00 9.52
C SER A 21 9.34 17.85 9.82
N CYS A 22 8.70 17.28 8.80
CA CYS A 22 7.64 16.28 8.96
C CYS A 22 7.93 14.96 8.23
N HIS A 23 8.77 14.98 7.19
CA HIS A 23 9.12 13.83 6.37
C HIS A 23 10.49 14.04 5.72
N MET A 24 11.01 13.04 4.99
CA MET A 24 12.21 13.20 4.17
C MET A 24 12.05 14.42 3.24
N LEU A 25 13.12 15.20 3.10
CA LEU A 25 13.12 16.34 2.20
C LEU A 25 12.99 15.89 0.74
N PRO A 26 11.88 16.20 0.02
CA PRO A 26 11.73 15.78 -1.37
C PRO A 26 12.74 16.54 -2.26
N ASP A 27 13.11 15.95 -3.40
CA ASP A 27 13.83 16.73 -4.41
C ASP A 27 12.85 17.65 -5.16
N ILE A 28 13.22 18.91 -5.34
CA ILE A 28 12.40 19.87 -6.09
C ILE A 28 12.24 19.42 -7.56
N GLN A 29 13.21 18.66 -8.09
CA GLN A 29 13.20 18.12 -9.44
C GLN A 29 12.20 16.97 -9.65
N ASP A 30 11.69 16.38 -8.55
CA ASP A 30 10.78 15.22 -8.62
C ASP A 30 9.35 15.60 -9.03
N LEU A 31 9.00 16.87 -9.07
CA LEU A 31 7.68 17.32 -9.53
C LEU A 31 7.78 18.53 -10.47
N PRO A 32 6.90 18.58 -11.50
CA PRO A 32 6.78 19.73 -12.36
C PRO A 32 6.35 21.00 -11.61
N LYS A 33 6.80 22.14 -12.10
CA LYS A 33 6.53 23.47 -11.54
C LYS A 33 5.04 23.74 -11.31
N ASN A 34 4.18 23.35 -12.25
CA ASN A 34 2.74 23.55 -12.14
C ASN A 34 2.13 22.77 -10.97
N LEU A 35 2.59 21.56 -10.69
CA LEU A 35 2.12 20.78 -9.53
C LEU A 35 2.61 21.35 -8.21
N TRP A 36 3.89 21.80 -8.16
CA TRP A 36 4.37 22.55 -7.01
C TRP A 36 3.50 23.77 -6.72
N GLU A 37 3.17 24.54 -7.75
CA GLU A 37 2.45 25.81 -7.59
C GLU A 37 0.98 25.62 -7.22
N GLN A 38 0.29 24.68 -7.87
CA GLN A 38 -1.17 24.57 -7.82
C GLN A 38 -1.68 23.53 -6.81
N SER A 39 -0.86 22.56 -6.40
CA SER A 39 -1.24 21.48 -5.52
C SER A 39 -0.39 21.45 -4.25
N ILE A 40 0.90 21.12 -4.38
CA ILE A 40 1.73 20.77 -3.22
C ILE A 40 1.98 21.99 -2.30
N LEU A 41 2.41 23.14 -2.84
CA LEU A 41 2.70 24.30 -2.00
C LEU A 41 1.47 24.86 -1.29
N PRO A 42 0.26 24.92 -1.90
CA PRO A 42 -0.94 25.30 -1.19
C PRO A 42 -1.27 24.38 -0.02
N GLU A 43 -1.21 23.06 -0.19
CA GLU A 43 -1.48 22.08 0.87
C GLU A 43 -0.40 22.12 1.96
N MET A 44 0.89 22.09 1.60
CA MET A 44 1.98 22.19 2.57
C MET A 44 1.98 23.53 3.31
N GLY A 45 1.57 24.59 2.63
CA GLY A 45 1.33 25.90 3.26
C GLY A 45 0.26 25.81 4.34
N ALA A 46 -0.86 25.16 4.07
CA ALA A 46 -1.93 24.96 5.06
C ALA A 46 -1.44 24.18 6.29
N ARG A 47 -0.61 23.15 6.11
CA ARG A 47 0.04 22.41 7.21
C ARG A 47 1.00 23.29 8.04
N LEU A 48 1.52 24.36 7.46
CA LEU A 48 2.29 25.39 8.16
C LEU A 48 1.44 26.56 8.70
N GLY A 49 0.10 26.48 8.56
CA GLY A 49 -0.83 27.53 8.96
C GLY A 49 -0.86 28.72 8.01
N VAL A 50 -0.38 28.57 6.78
CA VAL A 50 -0.49 29.59 5.73
C VAL A 50 -1.78 29.37 4.96
N GLN A 51 -2.61 30.41 4.85
CA GLN A 51 -3.83 30.37 4.05
C GLN A 51 -3.50 30.65 2.58
N ASP A 52 -4.01 29.81 1.69
CA ASP A 52 -3.91 29.95 0.24
C ASP A 52 -5.31 29.81 -0.40
N SER A 53 -5.58 30.57 -1.48
CA SER A 53 -6.87 30.50 -2.17
C SER A 53 -7.06 29.22 -3.00
N LEU A 54 -5.98 28.49 -3.29
CA LEU A 54 -5.98 27.25 -4.07
C LEU A 54 -6.30 26.03 -3.20
N PHE A 55 -6.09 26.12 -1.89
CA PHE A 55 -6.34 24.99 -0.98
C PHE A 55 -7.01 25.47 0.32
N ASP A 56 -8.18 24.91 0.58
CA ASP A 56 -8.91 25.04 1.84
C ASP A 56 -9.24 23.63 2.35
N PRO A 57 -8.63 23.19 3.47
CA PRO A 57 -8.82 21.84 3.98
C PRO A 57 -10.26 21.54 4.45
N LEU A 58 -11.10 22.56 4.58
CA LEU A 58 -12.50 22.41 5.04
C LEU A 58 -13.50 22.46 3.90
N LYS A 59 -13.08 22.90 2.71
CA LYS A 59 -13.96 23.13 1.58
C LYS A 59 -14.57 21.82 1.08
N GLY A 60 -15.89 21.81 0.92
CA GLY A 60 -16.63 20.67 0.37
C GLY A 60 -16.93 19.55 1.38
N HIS A 61 -16.41 19.62 2.59
CA HIS A 61 -16.68 18.63 3.63
C HIS A 61 -17.95 18.95 4.42
N PRO A 62 -18.72 17.92 4.86
CA PRO A 62 -19.81 18.08 5.83
C PRO A 62 -19.28 18.65 7.15
N TYR A 63 -20.16 19.31 7.93
CA TYR A 63 -19.76 19.94 9.19
C TYR A 63 -19.05 19.00 10.19
N SER A 64 -19.52 17.74 10.28
CA SER A 64 -18.89 16.73 11.13
C SER A 64 -17.46 16.43 10.73
N GLU A 65 -17.17 16.36 9.42
CA GLU A 65 -15.82 16.14 8.88
C GLU A 65 -14.94 17.37 9.11
N GLN A 66 -15.49 18.58 8.82
CA GLN A 66 -14.76 19.85 9.12
C GLN A 66 -14.33 19.92 10.59
N TYR A 67 -15.23 19.55 11.50
CA TYR A 67 -14.92 19.52 12.94
C TYR A 67 -13.81 18.52 13.26
N ALA A 68 -13.85 17.32 12.68
CA ALA A 68 -12.83 16.30 12.86
C ALA A 68 -11.46 16.76 12.32
N ILE A 69 -11.42 17.39 11.12
CA ILE A 69 -10.23 17.98 10.51
C ILE A 69 -9.64 19.06 11.43
N ILE A 70 -10.46 19.97 11.94
CA ILE A 70 -9.98 21.03 12.87
C ILE A 70 -9.42 20.40 14.15
N LYS A 71 -10.11 19.40 14.69
CA LYS A 71 -9.71 18.71 15.92
C LYS A 71 -8.41 17.92 15.76
N SER A 72 -8.07 17.45 14.54
CA SER A 72 -6.81 16.75 14.26
C SER A 72 -5.57 17.62 14.55
N GLY A 73 -5.71 18.95 14.43
CA GLY A 73 -4.62 19.91 14.61
C GLY A 73 -3.60 19.91 13.47
N VAL A 74 -3.81 19.14 12.41
CA VAL A 74 -2.88 19.03 11.26
C VAL A 74 -2.77 20.35 10.49
N TYR A 75 -3.84 21.14 10.47
CA TYR A 75 -3.86 22.47 9.86
C TYR A 75 -3.97 23.56 10.95
N PRO A 76 -2.81 24.09 11.43
CA PRO A 76 -2.82 25.06 12.52
C PRO A 76 -3.36 26.42 12.08
N ILE A 77 -4.13 27.07 12.95
CA ILE A 77 -4.72 28.40 12.68
C ILE A 77 -3.61 29.46 12.59
N LYS A 78 -2.55 29.30 13.39
CA LYS A 78 -1.43 30.25 13.44
C LYS A 78 -0.29 29.76 12.58
N SER A 79 0.15 30.59 11.64
CA SER A 79 1.29 30.25 10.78
C SER A 79 2.59 30.10 11.56
N SER A 80 3.30 29.01 11.30
CA SER A 80 4.65 28.72 11.81
C SER A 80 5.76 29.40 11.00
N ILE A 81 5.43 29.96 9.83
CA ILE A 81 6.34 30.64 8.93
C ILE A 81 5.86 32.07 8.65
N PRO A 82 6.69 33.11 8.80
CA PRO A 82 6.32 34.47 8.40
C PRO A 82 5.96 34.56 6.91
N LYS A 83 4.92 35.32 6.57
CA LYS A 83 4.41 35.47 5.19
C LYS A 83 5.50 35.83 4.17
N GLN A 84 6.46 36.70 4.57
CA GLN A 84 7.58 37.05 3.69
C GLN A 84 8.53 35.87 3.44
N ASN A 85 8.78 35.04 4.46
CA ASN A 85 9.61 33.84 4.32
C ASN A 85 8.92 32.79 3.46
N TRP A 86 7.61 32.60 3.60
CA TRP A 86 6.81 31.72 2.76
C TRP A 86 6.93 32.12 1.27
N LYS A 87 6.82 33.42 0.98
CA LYS A 87 7.02 33.92 -0.39
C LYS A 87 8.42 33.60 -0.95
N VAL A 88 9.47 33.82 -0.13
CA VAL A 88 10.86 33.50 -0.55
C VAL A 88 11.02 32.00 -0.83
N LEU A 89 10.42 31.15 0.02
CA LEU A 89 10.41 29.69 -0.14
C LEU A 89 9.69 29.27 -1.41
N LYS A 90 8.48 29.77 -1.67
CA LYS A 90 7.74 29.52 -2.91
C LYS A 90 8.54 29.92 -4.14
N ASP A 91 9.05 31.15 -4.16
CA ASP A 91 9.83 31.67 -5.31
C ASP A 91 11.07 30.79 -5.57
N TYR A 92 11.72 30.28 -4.52
CA TYR A 92 12.88 29.40 -4.62
C TYR A 92 12.53 28.05 -5.26
N ILE A 93 11.48 27.38 -4.76
CA ILE A 93 11.02 26.10 -5.31
C ILE A 93 10.60 26.24 -6.76
N LEU A 94 9.75 27.23 -7.06
CA LEU A 94 9.23 27.44 -8.42
C LEU A 94 10.31 27.88 -9.43
N LYS A 95 11.42 28.43 -8.96
CA LYS A 95 12.59 28.75 -9.79
C LYS A 95 13.35 27.48 -10.19
N LEU A 96 13.44 26.49 -9.30
CA LEU A 96 14.22 25.28 -9.50
C LEU A 96 13.42 24.11 -10.09
N ALA A 97 12.11 24.09 -9.86
CA ALA A 97 11.25 23.03 -10.37
C ALA A 97 11.27 22.94 -11.90
N PRO A 98 11.32 21.72 -12.47
CA PRO A 98 11.32 21.52 -13.92
C PRO A 98 9.92 21.79 -14.50
N ASP A 99 9.84 22.05 -15.80
CA ASP A 99 8.55 22.20 -16.49
C ASP A 99 7.83 20.85 -16.70
N SER A 100 8.60 19.76 -16.84
CA SER A 100 8.10 18.37 -17.00
C SER A 100 9.10 17.37 -16.44
N LEU A 101 8.62 16.15 -16.12
CA LEU A 101 9.49 15.05 -15.73
C LEU A 101 9.97 14.27 -16.97
N PRO A 102 11.19 13.69 -16.92
CA PRO A 102 11.63 12.75 -17.94
C PRO A 102 10.76 11.48 -17.89
N LEU A 103 10.50 10.88 -19.04
CA LEU A 103 9.88 9.56 -19.08
C LEU A 103 10.95 8.48 -18.78
N SER A 104 10.57 7.44 -18.07
CA SER A 104 11.44 6.29 -17.86
C SER A 104 11.74 5.61 -19.21
N PRO A 105 12.99 5.25 -19.48
CA PRO A 105 13.33 4.48 -20.68
C PRO A 105 12.61 3.14 -20.63
N MET A 106 12.10 2.70 -21.78
CA MET A 106 11.51 1.36 -21.88
C MET A 106 12.61 0.31 -22.00
N THR A 107 12.52 -0.73 -21.20
CA THR A 107 13.31 -1.96 -21.37
C THR A 107 12.73 -2.80 -22.52
N LYS A 108 13.51 -3.77 -23.03
CA LYS A 108 12.97 -4.78 -23.95
C LYS A 108 11.84 -5.53 -23.26
N ILE A 109 10.75 -5.74 -23.96
CA ILE A 109 9.54 -6.36 -23.43
C ILE A 109 9.20 -7.56 -24.30
N ASP A 110 9.01 -8.70 -23.67
CA ASP A 110 8.53 -9.92 -24.32
C ASP A 110 7.05 -10.17 -23.95
N GLN A 111 6.38 -11.02 -24.71
CA GLN A 111 5.01 -11.42 -24.43
C GLN A 111 4.98 -12.43 -23.27
N PHE A 112 4.04 -12.24 -22.37
CA PHE A 112 3.75 -13.15 -21.28
C PHE A 112 3.07 -14.41 -21.84
N THR A 113 3.76 -15.53 -21.82
CA THR A 113 3.30 -16.79 -22.46
C THR A 113 3.15 -17.95 -21.49
N ASN A 114 3.71 -17.83 -20.29
CA ASN A 114 3.77 -18.93 -19.32
C ASN A 114 2.50 -19.10 -18.49
N PHE A 115 1.51 -18.24 -18.68
CA PHE A 115 0.28 -18.25 -17.88
C PHE A 115 -0.96 -18.12 -18.78
N ASN A 116 -2.02 -18.80 -18.37
CA ASN A 116 -3.29 -18.83 -19.08
C ASN A 116 -4.36 -18.06 -18.30
N PRO A 117 -4.85 -16.91 -18.79
CA PRO A 117 -5.81 -16.08 -18.04
C PRO A 117 -7.20 -16.70 -18.01
N LYS A 118 -7.81 -16.76 -16.82
CA LYS A 118 -9.18 -17.25 -16.56
C LYS A 118 -9.95 -16.21 -15.75
N SER A 119 -10.95 -15.59 -16.37
CA SER A 119 -11.87 -14.69 -15.67
C SER A 119 -12.83 -15.46 -14.78
N VAL A 120 -13.04 -14.93 -13.57
CA VAL A 120 -13.98 -15.48 -12.58
C VAL A 120 -14.92 -14.37 -12.12
N ASN A 121 -16.22 -14.62 -12.20
CA ASN A 121 -17.25 -13.75 -11.66
C ASN A 121 -17.73 -14.35 -10.33
N ILE A 122 -17.60 -13.58 -9.26
CA ILE A 122 -17.98 -14.03 -7.91
C ILE A 122 -19.48 -13.82 -7.68
N ASP A 123 -20.03 -12.78 -8.28
CA ASP A 123 -21.44 -12.43 -8.17
C ASP A 123 -22.02 -11.93 -9.51
N SER A 124 -23.24 -11.45 -9.49
CA SER A 124 -23.95 -10.93 -10.68
C SER A 124 -24.00 -9.40 -10.74
N THR A 125 -23.24 -8.69 -9.90
CA THR A 125 -23.18 -7.23 -9.93
C THR A 125 -22.37 -6.75 -11.12
N ASN A 126 -22.74 -5.62 -11.71
CA ASN A 126 -21.94 -5.03 -12.77
C ASN A 126 -20.74 -4.30 -12.16
N GLY A 127 -19.55 -4.56 -12.71
CA GLY A 127 -18.29 -4.05 -12.21
C GLY A 127 -17.76 -4.84 -11.00
N ALA A 128 -16.49 -4.76 -10.77
CA ALA A 128 -15.79 -5.47 -9.70
C ALA A 128 -15.38 -4.53 -8.57
N PHE A 129 -15.53 -4.98 -7.32
CA PHE A 129 -15.29 -4.16 -6.13
C PHE A 129 -14.54 -4.92 -5.04
N ILE A 130 -13.59 -5.76 -5.43
CA ILE A 130 -12.80 -6.60 -4.51
C ILE A 130 -11.86 -5.71 -3.70
N SER A 131 -12.06 -5.66 -2.38
CA SER A 131 -11.27 -4.86 -1.43
C SER A 131 -10.38 -5.69 -0.51
N PHE A 132 -10.57 -7.01 -0.50
CA PHE A 132 -9.74 -8.00 0.18
C PHE A 132 -9.55 -9.22 -0.71
N LEU A 133 -8.34 -9.77 -0.74
CA LEU A 133 -7.98 -10.98 -1.46
C LEU A 133 -6.88 -11.72 -0.72
N SER A 134 -7.05 -13.03 -0.49
CA SER A 134 -6.01 -13.88 0.07
C SER A 134 -6.22 -15.35 -0.30
N TYR A 135 -5.13 -16.04 -0.63
CA TYR A 135 -5.12 -17.49 -0.80
C TYR A 135 -4.78 -18.20 0.51
N ASN A 136 -5.58 -19.18 0.86
CA ASN A 136 -5.32 -20.05 2.00
C ASN A 136 -4.79 -21.40 1.51
N LYS A 137 -3.51 -21.64 1.70
CA LYS A 137 -2.81 -22.86 1.27
C LYS A 137 -3.34 -24.13 1.96
N GLN A 138 -3.88 -24.04 3.18
CA GLN A 138 -4.34 -25.22 3.94
C GLN A 138 -5.62 -25.80 3.37
N ASN A 139 -6.57 -24.96 2.99
CA ASN A 139 -7.83 -25.38 2.43
C ASN A 139 -7.94 -25.17 0.91
N LYS A 140 -6.87 -24.67 0.27
CA LYS A 140 -6.75 -24.41 -1.18
C LYS A 140 -7.87 -23.54 -1.72
N ARG A 141 -8.28 -22.50 -0.98
CA ARG A 141 -9.33 -21.58 -1.38
C ARG A 141 -8.84 -20.15 -1.44
N ILE A 142 -9.35 -19.41 -2.40
CA ILE A 142 -9.17 -17.96 -2.50
C ILE A 142 -10.30 -17.30 -1.73
N PHE A 143 -9.96 -16.49 -0.74
CA PHE A 143 -10.91 -15.68 0.01
C PHE A 143 -10.92 -14.26 -0.55
N CYS A 144 -12.11 -13.71 -0.77
CA CYS A 144 -12.26 -12.33 -1.20
C CYS A 144 -13.41 -11.64 -0.49
N GLY A 145 -13.16 -10.38 -0.15
CA GLY A 145 -14.12 -9.46 0.42
C GLY A 145 -14.34 -8.27 -0.52
N ASP A 146 -15.53 -7.68 -0.49
CA ASP A 146 -15.85 -6.52 -1.31
C ASP A 146 -16.25 -5.29 -0.49
N ILE A 147 -16.45 -4.17 -1.19
CA ILE A 147 -16.90 -2.91 -0.56
C ILE A 147 -18.34 -2.95 -0.07
N ASN A 148 -19.14 -3.90 -0.52
CA ASN A 148 -20.55 -4.10 -0.12
C ASN A 148 -20.65 -4.98 1.13
N GLY A 149 -19.52 -5.53 1.61
CA GLY A 149 -19.45 -6.37 2.81
C GLY A 149 -19.73 -7.83 2.56
N ASN A 150 -19.65 -8.31 1.34
CA ASN A 150 -19.68 -9.72 1.01
C ASN A 150 -18.30 -10.32 1.27
N LEU A 151 -18.26 -11.44 1.98
CA LEU A 151 -17.08 -12.31 2.11
C LEU A 151 -17.41 -13.66 1.48
N VAL A 152 -16.61 -14.06 0.53
CA VAL A 152 -16.78 -15.33 -0.18
C VAL A 152 -15.46 -16.09 -0.23
N SER A 153 -15.56 -17.41 -0.46
CA SER A 153 -14.41 -18.24 -0.83
C SER A 153 -14.66 -18.89 -2.18
N TYR A 154 -13.63 -18.90 -2.99
CA TYR A 154 -13.62 -19.53 -4.30
C TYR A 154 -12.65 -20.73 -4.32
N ASP A 155 -13.12 -21.84 -4.86
CA ASP A 155 -12.33 -23.04 -5.09
C ASP A 155 -12.08 -23.17 -6.60
N HIS A 156 -10.82 -23.07 -7.01
CA HIS A 156 -10.50 -23.03 -8.43
C HIS A 156 -10.68 -24.39 -9.11
N SER A 157 -10.43 -25.50 -8.41
CA SER A 157 -10.56 -26.85 -8.96
C SER A 157 -12.01 -27.24 -9.25
N THR A 158 -12.94 -26.86 -8.34
CA THR A 158 -14.38 -27.18 -8.48
C THR A 158 -15.18 -26.02 -9.08
N LYS A 159 -14.57 -24.83 -9.23
CA LYS A 159 -15.23 -23.56 -9.63
C LYS A 159 -16.36 -23.14 -8.69
N GLU A 160 -16.33 -23.61 -7.43
CA GLU A 160 -17.35 -23.31 -6.42
C GLU A 160 -17.12 -21.96 -5.79
N VAL A 161 -18.13 -21.08 -5.82
CA VAL A 161 -18.21 -19.87 -5.02
C VAL A 161 -19.08 -20.13 -3.80
N LYS A 162 -18.53 -19.94 -2.60
CA LYS A 162 -19.25 -20.12 -1.34
C LYS A 162 -19.33 -18.82 -0.57
N SER A 163 -20.54 -18.31 -0.33
CA SER A 163 -20.76 -17.18 0.58
C SER A 163 -20.45 -17.59 2.02
N LEU A 164 -19.63 -16.80 2.69
CA LEU A 164 -19.19 -17.04 4.08
C LEU A 164 -19.87 -16.09 5.05
N LEU A 165 -20.02 -14.83 4.64
CA LEU A 165 -20.57 -13.76 5.49
C LEU A 165 -21.05 -12.62 4.60
N GLN A 166 -22.13 -11.95 5.06
CA GLN A 166 -22.55 -10.66 4.54
C GLN A 166 -22.63 -9.65 5.67
N THR A 167 -21.93 -8.54 5.53
CA THR A 167 -21.95 -7.41 6.45
C THR A 167 -22.52 -6.17 5.76
N LYS A 168 -22.44 -5.01 6.42
CA LYS A 168 -22.91 -3.73 5.83
C LYS A 168 -21.76 -2.77 5.52
N GLN A 169 -20.51 -3.22 5.66
CA GLN A 169 -19.33 -2.38 5.53
C GLN A 169 -18.30 -3.08 4.69
N ALA A 170 -17.49 -2.30 3.96
CA ALA A 170 -16.39 -2.80 3.16
C ALA A 170 -15.42 -3.63 4.00
N ILE A 171 -15.05 -4.80 3.49
CA ILE A 171 -14.11 -5.74 4.13
C ILE A 171 -12.72 -5.44 3.59
N THR A 172 -11.78 -5.15 4.48
CA THR A 172 -10.38 -4.88 4.12
C THR A 172 -9.42 -5.96 4.57
N ASP A 173 -9.84 -6.83 5.50
CA ASP A 173 -9.03 -7.96 5.92
C ASP A 173 -9.91 -9.08 6.50
N TYR A 174 -9.42 -10.32 6.37
CA TYR A 174 -10.04 -11.52 6.90
C TYR A 174 -8.97 -12.51 7.33
N SER A 175 -9.16 -13.08 8.52
CA SER A 175 -8.29 -14.13 9.05
C SER A 175 -9.09 -15.18 9.80
N GLU A 176 -8.62 -16.42 9.79
CA GLU A 176 -9.15 -17.51 10.62
C GLU A 176 -8.20 -17.74 11.81
N SER A 177 -8.76 -17.88 12.99
CA SER A 177 -7.98 -18.09 14.22
C SER A 177 -8.71 -19.01 15.21
N THR A 178 -8.07 -19.33 16.33
CA THR A 178 -8.68 -20.07 17.45
C THR A 178 -9.85 -19.31 18.10
N GLU A 179 -9.87 -17.97 17.97
CA GLU A 179 -10.96 -17.11 18.47
C GLU A 179 -12.16 -17.06 17.51
N GLY A 180 -12.01 -17.60 16.28
CA GLY A 180 -13.02 -17.59 15.21
C GLY A 180 -12.53 -16.88 13.95
N LYS A 181 -13.48 -16.57 13.08
CA LYS A 181 -13.25 -15.79 11.87
C LYS A 181 -13.19 -14.31 12.22
N ILE A 182 -12.10 -13.64 11.91
CA ILE A 182 -11.86 -12.24 12.22
C ILE A 182 -12.00 -11.43 10.95
N VAL A 183 -12.95 -10.49 10.94
CA VAL A 183 -13.27 -9.64 9.78
C VAL A 183 -13.00 -8.20 10.15
N THR A 184 -12.19 -7.52 9.34
CA THR A 184 -11.85 -6.11 9.51
C THR A 184 -12.61 -5.25 8.51
N HIS A 185 -13.26 -4.21 9.02
CA HIS A 185 -14.07 -3.28 8.25
C HIS A 185 -13.46 -1.89 8.28
N VAL A 186 -13.26 -1.30 7.11
CA VAL A 186 -12.62 0.03 6.98
C VAL A 186 -13.50 1.17 7.51
N GLY A 187 -14.80 0.98 7.58
CA GLY A 187 -15.77 2.04 7.85
C GLY A 187 -16.08 2.85 6.59
N TYR A 188 -15.52 4.03 6.45
CA TYR A 188 -15.63 4.81 5.20
C TYR A 188 -14.53 4.42 4.21
N MET A 189 -14.92 4.07 2.97
CA MET A 189 -13.97 3.83 1.88
C MET A 189 -13.21 5.09 1.49
N ASN A 190 -13.94 6.18 1.29
CA ASN A 190 -13.33 7.48 0.96
C ASN A 190 -12.52 8.02 2.16
N PRO A 191 -11.45 8.77 1.90
CA PRO A 191 -10.69 9.44 2.94
C PRO A 191 -11.60 10.26 3.87
N SER A 192 -11.48 10.02 5.17
CA SER A 192 -12.29 10.68 6.21
C SER A 192 -11.51 10.72 7.52
N GLU A 193 -11.63 11.82 8.24
CA GLU A 193 -11.06 11.97 9.59
C GLU A 193 -11.99 11.40 10.67
N ILE A 194 -13.19 10.96 10.28
CA ILE A 194 -14.14 10.31 11.20
C ILE A 194 -13.89 8.80 11.23
N ALA A 195 -13.41 8.31 12.35
CA ALA A 195 -13.23 6.87 12.58
C ALA A 195 -14.58 6.14 12.60
N ARG A 196 -14.71 5.07 11.80
CA ARG A 196 -15.88 4.18 11.74
C ARG A 196 -15.54 2.71 11.45
N GLY A 197 -14.25 2.40 11.37
CA GLY A 197 -13.82 1.02 11.23
C GLY A 197 -14.05 0.20 12.48
N ASN A 198 -14.19 -1.10 12.32
CA ASN A 198 -14.34 -2.05 13.42
C ASN A 198 -13.79 -3.42 13.06
N ILE A 199 -13.73 -4.31 14.05
CA ILE A 199 -13.41 -5.72 13.88
C ILE A 199 -14.58 -6.54 14.41
N GLN A 200 -14.97 -7.56 13.65
CA GLN A 200 -15.95 -8.56 14.03
C GLN A 200 -15.27 -9.93 14.19
N ILE A 201 -15.60 -10.60 15.28
CA ILE A 201 -15.26 -12.01 15.49
C ILE A 201 -16.54 -12.82 15.23
N VAL A 202 -16.47 -13.73 14.27
CA VAL A 202 -17.61 -14.50 13.79
C VAL A 202 -17.40 -15.99 14.10
N ASN A 203 -18.25 -16.51 14.99
CA ASN A 203 -18.41 -17.91 15.32
C ASN A 203 -19.89 -18.31 15.10
N ASP A 204 -20.53 -18.91 16.10
CA ASP A 204 -21.99 -19.13 16.11
C ASP A 204 -22.79 -17.81 16.14
N SER A 205 -22.14 -16.74 16.54
CA SER A 205 -22.68 -15.38 16.55
C SER A 205 -21.64 -14.36 16.10
N ILE A 206 -22.08 -13.21 15.66
CA ILE A 206 -21.21 -12.08 15.31
C ILE A 206 -21.01 -11.22 16.55
N LYS A 207 -19.75 -11.05 16.95
CA LYS A 207 -19.34 -10.17 18.04
C LYS A 207 -18.47 -9.04 17.49
N GLU A 208 -18.95 -7.82 17.58
CA GLU A 208 -18.14 -6.64 17.30
C GLU A 208 -17.26 -6.30 18.50
N LEU A 209 -15.97 -6.01 18.26
CA LEU A 209 -15.08 -5.55 19.32
C LEU A 209 -15.41 -4.10 19.72
N PRO A 210 -15.27 -3.73 21.01
CA PRO A 210 -15.72 -2.43 21.53
C PRO A 210 -14.73 -1.30 21.20
N PHE A 211 -14.13 -1.31 19.99
CA PHE A 211 -13.18 -0.31 19.54
C PHE A 211 -13.63 0.30 18.22
N THR A 212 -13.65 1.62 18.17
CA THR A 212 -13.76 2.34 16.89
C THR A 212 -12.36 2.54 16.35
N LEU A 213 -12.13 2.09 15.11
CA LEU A 213 -10.83 2.13 14.43
C LEU A 213 -10.87 3.17 13.31
N HIS A 214 -9.72 3.79 13.08
CA HIS A 214 -9.60 4.83 12.06
C HIS A 214 -9.12 4.25 10.72
N ARG A 215 -10.08 3.86 9.86
CA ARG A 215 -9.83 3.26 8.54
C ARG A 215 -8.81 2.11 8.57
N PRO A 216 -9.08 1.02 9.31
CA PRO A 216 -8.19 -0.13 9.32
C PRO A 216 -8.16 -0.78 7.95
N VAL A 217 -6.97 -1.05 7.42
CA VAL A 217 -6.74 -1.60 6.07
C VAL A 217 -6.04 -2.94 6.08
N ALA A 218 -5.43 -3.33 7.19
CA ALA A 218 -4.82 -4.64 7.39
C ALA A 218 -4.84 -5.02 8.89
N ASN A 219 -4.89 -6.31 9.16
CA ASN A 219 -4.91 -6.87 10.49
C ASN A 219 -4.09 -8.18 10.55
N LEU A 220 -2.94 -8.14 11.20
CA LEU A 220 -2.18 -9.34 11.47
C LEU A 220 -2.74 -10.03 12.71
N VAL A 221 -3.20 -11.28 12.56
CA VAL A 221 -3.72 -12.11 13.66
C VAL A 221 -2.72 -13.24 13.94
N LYS A 222 -2.02 -13.17 15.07
CA LYS A 222 -0.99 -14.16 15.45
C LYS A 222 -0.78 -14.18 16.96
N ASP A 223 -0.52 -15.36 17.52
CA ASP A 223 -0.02 -15.49 18.90
C ASP A 223 1.44 -14.99 18.93
N LEU A 224 1.63 -13.76 19.37
CA LEU A 224 2.93 -13.09 19.42
C LEU A 224 3.64 -13.25 20.77
N ASN A 225 2.90 -13.59 21.82
CA ASN A 225 3.44 -13.69 23.18
C ASN A 225 3.56 -15.14 23.68
N SER A 226 3.15 -16.12 22.86
CA SER A 226 3.16 -17.56 23.13
C SER A 226 2.23 -17.99 24.28
N ASP A 227 1.09 -17.30 24.44
CA ASP A 227 0.06 -17.66 25.44
C ASP A 227 -1.13 -18.44 24.83
N THR A 228 -1.05 -18.79 23.53
CA THR A 228 -2.06 -19.49 22.72
C THR A 228 -3.28 -18.65 22.33
N ILE A 229 -3.35 -17.39 22.75
CA ILE A 229 -4.41 -16.45 22.37
C ILE A 229 -3.83 -15.48 21.35
N PRO A 230 -4.39 -15.38 20.14
CA PRO A 230 -3.81 -14.51 19.13
C PRO A 230 -4.00 -13.03 19.48
N GLU A 231 -2.95 -12.27 19.33
CA GLU A 231 -3.00 -10.82 19.22
C GLU A 231 -3.48 -10.40 17.84
N MET A 232 -3.93 -9.14 17.76
CA MET A 232 -4.26 -8.48 16.49
C MET A 232 -3.44 -7.20 16.38
N VAL A 233 -2.63 -7.08 15.32
CA VAL A 233 -1.90 -5.85 15.02
C VAL A 233 -2.59 -5.17 13.86
N ILE A 234 -3.19 -4.00 14.13
CA ILE A 234 -4.10 -3.34 13.20
C ILE A 234 -3.42 -2.12 12.59
N CYS A 235 -3.35 -2.11 11.27
CA CYS A 235 -2.93 -0.96 10.50
C CYS A 235 -4.13 -0.01 10.32
N GLU A 236 -4.27 0.96 11.24
CA GLU A 236 -5.25 2.04 11.13
C GLU A 236 -4.66 3.13 10.22
N PHE A 237 -4.83 2.95 8.90
CA PHE A 237 -4.28 3.88 7.89
C PHE A 237 -4.69 5.33 8.16
N GLY A 238 -5.95 5.52 8.56
CA GLY A 238 -6.48 6.83 8.90
C GLY A 238 -6.70 7.73 7.69
N ASN A 239 -6.41 9.01 7.90
CA ASN A 239 -6.43 10.05 6.87
C ASN A 239 -5.37 11.11 7.24
N LEU A 240 -5.73 12.19 7.94
CA LEU A 240 -4.78 13.15 8.51
C LEU A 240 -4.14 12.60 9.79
N THR A 241 -4.89 11.80 10.54
CA THR A 241 -4.44 11.03 11.70
C THR A 241 -4.67 9.56 11.49
N GLY A 242 -3.98 8.70 12.23
CA GLY A 242 -4.04 7.26 12.15
C GLY A 242 -3.13 6.61 13.18
N SER A 243 -3.04 5.28 13.21
CA SER A 243 -2.19 4.58 14.16
C SER A 243 -1.82 3.17 13.73
N LEU A 244 -0.79 2.61 14.37
CA LEU A 244 -0.59 1.18 14.50
C LEU A 244 -1.05 0.76 15.89
N SER A 245 -2.00 -0.16 15.96
CA SER A 245 -2.60 -0.60 17.23
C SER A 245 -2.42 -2.08 17.45
N LEU A 246 -2.16 -2.45 18.70
CA LEU A 246 -2.10 -3.82 19.17
C LEU A 246 -3.33 -4.10 20.04
N LEU A 247 -4.11 -5.11 19.67
CA LEU A 247 -5.14 -5.68 20.55
C LEU A 247 -4.59 -6.95 21.16
N SER A 248 -4.54 -7.00 22.47
CA SER A 248 -4.15 -8.19 23.24
C SER A 248 -5.23 -8.56 24.24
N LYS A 249 -5.33 -9.84 24.57
CA LYS A 249 -6.30 -10.37 25.51
C LYS A 249 -5.55 -11.07 26.65
N ARG A 250 -5.94 -10.81 27.88
CA ARG A 250 -5.35 -11.47 29.05
C ARG A 250 -6.38 -12.40 29.71
N GLY A 251 -6.11 -13.68 29.66
CA GLY A 251 -6.98 -14.71 30.25
C GLY A 251 -8.39 -14.69 29.65
N THR A 252 -9.43 -14.75 30.46
CA THR A 252 -10.85 -14.77 30.06
C THR A 252 -11.43 -13.37 29.84
N GLY A 253 -10.61 -12.31 29.94
CA GLY A 253 -11.01 -10.92 29.70
C GLY A 253 -11.32 -10.62 28.23
N GLY A 254 -11.72 -9.39 27.95
CA GLY A 254 -11.85 -8.87 26.57
C GLY A 254 -10.48 -8.44 26.01
N TYR A 255 -10.46 -8.09 24.73
CA TYR A 255 -9.29 -7.43 24.14
C TYR A 255 -9.11 -6.03 24.73
N GLU A 256 -7.85 -5.66 24.91
CA GLU A 256 -7.40 -4.32 25.27
C GLU A 256 -6.62 -3.72 24.11
N LYS A 257 -6.83 -2.45 23.82
CA LYS A 257 -6.15 -1.73 22.72
C LYS A 257 -4.97 -0.94 23.27
N THR A 258 -3.78 -1.19 22.71
CA THR A 258 -2.57 -0.41 22.94
C THR A 258 -2.14 0.23 21.63
N THR A 259 -1.86 1.54 21.62
CA THR A 259 -1.32 2.23 20.44
C THR A 259 0.21 2.06 20.43
N LEU A 260 0.73 1.37 19.41
CA LEU A 260 2.18 1.20 19.21
C LEU A 260 2.80 2.42 18.54
N LEU A 261 2.07 3.04 17.58
CA LEU A 261 2.49 4.24 16.89
C LEU A 261 1.26 5.12 16.59
N ASN A 262 1.34 6.39 16.92
CA ASN A 262 0.27 7.37 16.66
C ASN A 262 0.64 8.25 15.45
N GLN A 263 0.57 7.67 14.26
CA GLN A 263 0.84 8.32 12.97
C GLN A 263 -0.05 7.67 11.89
N PRO A 264 -0.53 8.44 10.90
CA PRO A 264 -1.30 7.89 9.78
C PRO A 264 -0.40 7.11 8.82
N GLY A 265 -1.03 6.25 8.01
CA GLY A 265 -0.38 5.58 6.90
C GLY A 265 0.10 4.15 7.18
N ALA A 266 -0.18 3.57 8.35
CA ALA A 266 0.08 2.14 8.55
C ALA A 266 -0.76 1.32 7.55
N THR A 267 -0.09 0.59 6.63
CA THR A 267 -0.73 -0.09 5.49
C THR A 267 -0.62 -1.59 5.57
N ARG A 268 0.54 -2.09 5.96
CA ARG A 268 0.86 -3.52 6.03
C ARG A 268 1.75 -3.80 7.23
N VAL A 269 1.52 -4.95 7.87
CA VAL A 269 2.38 -5.49 8.92
C VAL A 269 2.68 -6.95 8.66
N ILE A 270 3.93 -7.35 8.86
CA ILE A 270 4.41 -8.74 8.80
C ILE A 270 5.07 -9.07 10.14
N ALA A 271 4.80 -10.26 10.67
CA ALA A 271 5.50 -10.78 11.84
C ALA A 271 6.59 -11.76 11.43
N ARG A 272 7.83 -11.47 11.78
CA ARG A 272 9.01 -12.29 11.47
C ARG A 272 10.08 -12.06 12.53
N ASP A 273 10.75 -13.13 12.95
CA ASP A 273 11.97 -13.02 13.76
C ASP A 273 13.12 -12.51 12.88
N MET A 274 13.44 -11.22 13.01
CA MET A 274 14.47 -10.54 12.21
C MET A 274 15.86 -10.58 12.84
N ASN A 275 15.99 -11.03 14.07
CA ASN A 275 17.24 -11.00 14.82
C ASN A 275 17.67 -12.38 15.39
N GLY A 276 16.89 -13.44 15.10
CA GLY A 276 17.19 -14.80 15.51
C GLY A 276 16.98 -15.06 17.02
N ASN A 277 16.18 -14.24 17.71
CA ASN A 277 15.95 -14.38 19.16
C ASN A 277 14.78 -15.31 19.50
N GLY A 278 14.11 -15.89 18.49
CA GLY A 278 12.96 -16.80 18.65
C GLY A 278 11.63 -16.08 18.90
N LYS A 279 11.56 -14.76 18.72
CA LYS A 279 10.35 -13.94 18.83
C LYS A 279 10.08 -13.21 17.55
N ASP A 280 8.80 -13.10 17.19
CA ASP A 280 8.43 -12.32 16.03
C ASP A 280 8.52 -10.82 16.31
N ASP A 281 9.32 -10.12 15.50
CA ASP A 281 9.26 -8.67 15.38
C ASP A 281 8.11 -8.28 14.45
N LEU A 282 7.65 -7.02 14.52
CA LEU A 282 6.63 -6.50 13.61
C LEU A 282 7.29 -5.56 12.60
N ILE A 283 7.24 -5.93 11.34
CA ILE A 283 7.73 -5.11 10.24
C ILE A 283 6.55 -4.40 9.62
N VAL A 284 6.58 -3.06 9.60
CA VAL A 284 5.42 -2.22 9.29
C VAL A 284 5.77 -1.21 8.21
N LEU A 285 4.91 -1.14 7.19
CA LEU A 285 4.96 -0.08 6.19
C LEU A 285 4.09 1.09 6.61
N MET A 286 4.70 2.27 6.68
CA MET A 286 4.02 3.56 6.76
C MET A 286 4.02 4.20 5.38
N ALA A 287 2.85 4.35 4.77
CA ALA A 287 2.67 4.74 3.37
C ALA A 287 2.07 6.16 3.20
N GLN A 288 2.13 7.01 4.23
CA GLN A 288 1.56 8.35 4.14
C GLN A 288 2.44 9.38 4.84
N GLY A 289 2.77 10.43 4.12
CA GLY A 289 3.53 11.57 4.61
C GLY A 289 5.00 11.21 4.86
N ASP A 290 5.33 10.63 6.01
CA ASP A 290 6.67 10.13 6.34
C ASP A 290 6.77 8.65 5.98
N GLU A 291 6.90 8.39 4.69
CA GLU A 291 6.93 7.03 4.13
C GLU A 291 8.17 6.26 4.56
N ARG A 292 7.97 5.08 5.15
CA ARG A 292 9.08 4.31 5.72
C ARG A 292 8.70 2.87 6.07
N VAL A 293 9.70 2.01 6.19
CA VAL A 293 9.58 0.70 6.83
C VAL A 293 10.16 0.79 8.25
N LEU A 294 9.38 0.32 9.22
CA LEU A 294 9.71 0.27 10.62
C LEU A 294 9.77 -1.16 11.10
N ILE A 295 10.71 -1.46 12.00
CA ILE A 295 10.73 -2.70 12.77
C ILE A 295 10.41 -2.37 14.23
N PHE A 296 9.42 -3.05 14.77
CA PHE A 296 9.11 -3.09 16.19
C PHE A 296 9.73 -4.36 16.75
N GLU A 297 10.95 -4.25 17.26
CA GLU A 297 11.71 -5.36 17.82
C GLU A 297 11.07 -5.82 19.14
N GLN A 298 10.65 -7.09 19.21
CA GLN A 298 9.96 -7.62 20.35
C GLN A 298 10.92 -8.00 21.48
N ASN A 299 10.70 -7.40 22.66
CA ASN A 299 11.43 -7.71 23.89
C ASN A 299 10.82 -8.93 24.62
N PRO A 300 11.59 -9.58 25.54
CA PRO A 300 11.10 -10.74 26.30
C PRO A 300 9.82 -10.50 27.13
N ASN A 301 9.54 -9.26 27.54
CA ASN A 301 8.37 -8.88 28.33
C ASN A 301 7.18 -8.39 27.49
N PHE A 302 7.17 -8.74 26.20
CA PHE A 302 6.12 -8.34 25.25
C PHE A 302 5.96 -6.82 25.15
N THR A 303 7.10 -6.12 25.07
CA THR A 303 7.17 -4.71 24.68
C THR A 303 7.98 -4.60 23.39
N PHE A 304 7.92 -3.47 22.73
CA PHE A 304 8.53 -3.27 21.42
C PHE A 304 9.46 -2.07 21.42
N ASN A 305 10.65 -2.24 20.82
CA ASN A 305 11.56 -1.16 20.52
C ASN A 305 11.37 -0.75 19.05
N LEU A 306 11.07 0.50 18.81
CA LEU A 306 10.90 1.03 17.46
C LEU A 306 12.25 1.32 16.80
N ARG A 307 12.43 0.80 15.59
CA ARG A 307 13.61 1.00 14.74
C ARG A 307 13.20 1.35 13.30
N PRO A 308 13.42 2.57 12.83
CA PRO A 308 13.30 2.88 11.40
C PRO A 308 14.44 2.19 10.63
N VAL A 309 14.11 1.49 9.53
CA VAL A 309 15.11 0.76 8.71
C VAL A 309 15.19 1.27 7.28
N LEU A 310 14.08 1.73 6.70
CA LEU A 310 14.05 2.40 5.41
C LEU A 310 13.20 3.68 5.53
N GLN A 311 13.59 4.74 4.84
CA GLN A 311 12.83 5.96 4.71
C GLN A 311 12.80 6.39 3.24
N PHE A 312 11.63 6.77 2.75
CA PHE A 312 11.40 7.07 1.35
C PHE A 312 11.06 8.53 1.13
N ASN A 313 11.29 8.99 -0.10
CA ASN A 313 10.81 10.28 -0.54
C ASN A 313 9.27 10.30 -0.51
N PRO A 314 8.62 11.29 0.11
CA PRO A 314 7.15 11.34 0.23
C PRO A 314 6.39 11.46 -1.11
N LEU A 315 7.12 11.63 -2.22
CA LEU A 315 6.57 11.65 -3.56
C LEU A 315 6.59 10.26 -4.24
N TYR A 316 7.16 9.25 -3.59
CA TYR A 316 7.26 7.91 -4.18
C TYR A 316 5.91 7.18 -4.19
N GLY A 317 5.02 7.48 -3.24
CA GLY A 317 3.74 6.79 -3.13
C GLY A 317 3.93 5.31 -2.82
N THR A 318 4.69 5.03 -1.74
CA THR A 318 4.95 3.66 -1.30
C THR A 318 3.65 2.98 -0.90
N SER A 319 3.36 1.81 -1.48
CA SER A 319 2.04 1.16 -1.34
C SER A 319 2.11 -0.27 -0.80
N TRP A 320 3.23 -0.97 -1.00
CA TRP A 320 3.37 -2.36 -0.56
C TRP A 320 4.83 -2.72 -0.28
N PHE A 321 5.05 -3.71 0.56
CA PHE A 321 6.33 -4.38 0.75
C PHE A 321 6.13 -5.87 1.05
N ASP A 322 7.18 -6.66 0.86
CA ASP A 322 7.27 -8.03 1.36
C ASP A 322 8.70 -8.35 1.83
N LEU A 323 8.81 -9.44 2.57
CA LEU A 323 10.07 -9.99 3.06
C LEU A 323 10.39 -11.26 2.27
N VAL A 324 11.54 -11.28 1.64
CA VAL A 324 12.01 -12.36 0.78
C VAL A 324 13.50 -12.55 1.04
N ASP A 325 13.97 -13.78 1.16
CA ASP A 325 15.39 -14.11 1.09
C ASP A 325 15.76 -14.14 -0.40
N TYR A 326 16.15 -12.97 -0.95
CA TYR A 326 16.33 -12.81 -2.40
C TYR A 326 17.68 -13.33 -2.87
N ASP A 327 18.74 -13.16 -2.08
CA ASP A 327 20.11 -13.59 -2.44
C ASP A 327 20.48 -14.96 -1.86
N GLY A 328 19.56 -15.60 -1.12
CA GLY A 328 19.71 -16.96 -0.61
C GLY A 328 20.69 -17.07 0.56
N ASP A 329 20.98 -15.99 1.29
CA ASP A 329 21.91 -15.99 2.41
C ASP A 329 21.25 -16.42 3.75
N GLY A 330 19.93 -16.57 3.77
CA GLY A 330 19.11 -17.03 4.89
C GLY A 330 18.53 -15.92 5.74
N ASP A 331 18.82 -14.66 5.48
CA ASP A 331 18.18 -13.54 6.12
C ASP A 331 17.06 -12.93 5.22
N GLN A 332 16.28 -11.99 5.74
CA GLN A 332 15.14 -11.45 5.00
C GLN A 332 15.50 -10.08 4.42
N ASP A 333 15.35 -9.98 3.10
CA ASP A 333 15.43 -8.74 2.35
C ASP A 333 14.09 -8.03 2.32
N ILE A 334 14.09 -6.76 1.99
CA ILE A 334 12.89 -5.96 1.84
C ILE A 334 12.69 -5.59 0.38
N ILE A 335 11.59 -6.03 -0.21
CA ILE A 335 11.15 -5.58 -1.52
C ILE A 335 10.00 -4.60 -1.35
N THR A 336 10.00 -3.48 -2.08
CA THR A 336 8.94 -2.47 -2.01
C THR A 336 8.44 -2.10 -3.39
N VAL A 337 7.20 -1.64 -3.48
CA VAL A 337 6.66 -0.96 -4.67
C VAL A 337 6.14 0.42 -4.31
N HIS A 338 6.31 1.34 -5.24
CA HIS A 338 6.03 2.74 -5.14
C HIS A 338 5.27 3.19 -6.38
N GLY A 339 4.10 3.76 -6.21
CA GLY A 339 3.29 4.11 -7.38
C GLY A 339 1.89 4.61 -7.06
N ASP A 340 1.57 4.83 -5.77
CA ASP A 340 0.27 5.43 -5.44
C ASP A 340 0.17 6.85 -5.97
N ASN A 341 -0.79 7.06 -6.86
CA ASN A 341 -1.14 8.33 -7.48
C ASN A 341 -2.52 8.85 -7.04
N ALA A 342 -3.11 8.30 -5.97
CA ALA A 342 -4.38 8.77 -5.44
C ALA A 342 -4.32 10.18 -4.83
N ASP A 343 -3.14 10.77 -4.77
CA ASP A 343 -2.84 12.13 -4.27
C ASP A 343 -3.25 13.27 -5.21
N ASN A 344 -3.99 13.00 -6.28
CA ASN A 344 -4.41 13.96 -7.31
C ASN A 344 -3.29 14.54 -8.20
N THR A 345 -2.12 13.95 -8.19
CA THR A 345 -1.01 14.38 -9.07
C THR A 345 -0.87 13.52 -10.33
N TYR A 346 -1.87 12.89 -10.83
CA TYR A 346 -2.02 11.92 -11.94
C TYR A 346 -1.04 12.07 -13.13
N ILE A 347 0.24 12.14 -12.82
CA ILE A 347 1.33 12.19 -13.81
C ILE A 347 2.18 10.94 -13.71
N GLN A 348 2.87 10.62 -14.79
CA GLN A 348 3.90 9.59 -14.75
C GLN A 348 5.11 10.09 -13.98
N LYS A 349 5.56 9.30 -13.02
CA LYS A 349 6.70 9.60 -12.15
C LYS A 349 7.81 8.59 -12.41
N PRO A 350 8.99 9.02 -12.85
CA PRO A 350 10.08 8.11 -13.26
C PRO A 350 10.68 7.31 -12.11
N TYR A 351 10.37 7.68 -10.88
CA TYR A 351 10.80 7.03 -9.65
C TYR A 351 9.77 6.04 -9.08
N HIS A 352 8.58 5.90 -9.73
CA HIS A 352 7.65 4.83 -9.44
C HIS A 352 8.18 3.49 -9.93
N GLY A 353 7.94 2.43 -9.18
CA GLY A 353 8.37 1.09 -9.53
C GLY A 353 8.67 0.21 -8.32
N MET A 354 9.35 -0.89 -8.57
CA MET A 354 9.77 -1.86 -7.56
C MET A 354 11.24 -1.61 -7.16
N ARG A 355 11.54 -1.77 -5.87
CA ARG A 355 12.92 -1.72 -5.35
C ARG A 355 13.23 -2.95 -4.51
N VAL A 356 14.46 -3.43 -4.63
CA VAL A 356 15.02 -4.51 -3.81
C VAL A 356 16.07 -3.92 -2.88
N TYR A 357 15.90 -4.14 -1.59
CA TYR A 357 16.80 -3.73 -0.52
C TYR A 357 17.37 -4.97 0.14
N ILE A 358 18.66 -5.26 -0.11
CA ILE A 358 19.35 -6.39 0.49
C ILE A 358 19.71 -6.08 1.94
N ASN A 359 19.49 -7.06 2.82
CA ASN A 359 19.86 -7.01 4.22
C ASN A 359 21.38 -7.23 4.37
N GLU A 360 22.08 -6.25 4.90
CA GLU A 360 23.53 -6.34 5.17
C GLU A 360 23.82 -6.74 6.63
N GLY A 361 22.82 -7.30 7.32
CA GLY A 361 22.88 -7.60 8.74
C GLY A 361 22.66 -6.38 9.64
N ASN A 362 22.35 -6.64 10.92
CA ASN A 362 22.12 -5.61 11.94
C ASN A 362 21.06 -4.57 11.55
N TYR A 363 20.00 -4.98 10.85
CA TYR A 363 18.93 -4.13 10.36
C TYR A 363 19.38 -3.04 9.37
N LYS A 364 20.47 -3.26 8.68
CA LYS A 364 20.97 -2.37 7.64
C LYS A 364 20.56 -2.90 6.28
N PHE A 365 19.77 -2.13 5.53
CA PHE A 365 19.29 -2.48 4.21
C PHE A 365 19.86 -1.50 3.17
N SER A 366 20.30 -2.04 2.01
CA SER A 366 20.86 -1.26 0.90
C SER A 366 20.07 -1.51 -0.38
N GLU A 367 19.62 -0.43 -1.03
CA GLU A 367 19.01 -0.53 -2.35
C GLU A 367 20.01 -1.07 -3.36
N LYS A 368 19.70 -2.21 -3.97
CA LYS A 368 20.55 -2.86 -5.00
C LYS A 368 19.92 -2.83 -6.38
N PHE A 369 18.57 -2.73 -6.45
CA PHE A 369 17.86 -2.77 -7.71
C PHE A 369 16.65 -1.85 -7.72
N PHE A 370 16.38 -1.24 -8.86
CA PHE A 370 15.17 -0.48 -9.14
C PHE A 370 14.62 -0.84 -10.52
N TYR A 371 13.39 -1.30 -10.56
CA TYR A 371 12.63 -1.50 -11.79
C TYR A 371 11.57 -0.40 -11.95
N PRO A 372 11.66 0.48 -12.97
CA PRO A 372 10.73 1.57 -13.17
C PRO A 372 9.39 1.05 -13.71
N LEU A 373 8.31 1.27 -12.97
CA LEU A 373 6.94 0.96 -13.37
C LEU A 373 5.99 2.01 -12.80
N ASN A 374 5.45 2.87 -13.65
CA ASN A 374 4.53 3.90 -13.20
C ASN A 374 3.28 3.28 -12.59
N GLY A 375 2.90 3.77 -11.41
CA GLY A 375 1.69 3.34 -10.73
C GLY A 375 1.71 1.94 -10.12
N ALA A 376 2.91 1.35 -9.89
CA ALA A 376 3.07 0.05 -9.24
C ALA A 376 2.54 0.07 -7.81
N THR A 377 1.62 -0.86 -7.47
CA THR A 377 0.93 -0.82 -6.17
C THR A 377 1.08 -2.07 -5.33
N ARG A 378 1.21 -3.24 -5.95
CA ARG A 378 1.43 -4.51 -5.25
C ARG A 378 2.24 -5.47 -6.12
N PHE A 379 2.81 -6.49 -5.47
CA PHE A 379 3.52 -7.58 -6.13
C PHE A 379 3.41 -8.86 -5.31
N VAL A 380 3.72 -9.98 -5.95
CA VAL A 380 4.10 -11.24 -5.34
C VAL A 380 5.47 -11.66 -5.84
N ALA A 381 6.26 -12.28 -4.95
CA ALA A 381 7.62 -12.75 -5.22
C ALA A 381 7.67 -14.26 -4.99
N LYS A 382 7.90 -15.03 -6.03
CA LYS A 382 7.95 -16.49 -6.03
C LYS A 382 8.88 -17.00 -7.12
N ASP A 383 9.30 -18.23 -6.98
CA ASP A 383 9.91 -19.04 -8.04
C ASP A 383 8.77 -19.62 -8.90
N PHE A 384 8.35 -18.88 -9.95
CA PHE A 384 7.21 -19.29 -10.78
C PHE A 384 7.61 -20.27 -11.88
N ASP A 385 8.86 -20.29 -12.32
CA ASP A 385 9.35 -21.20 -13.38
C ASP A 385 10.16 -22.39 -12.84
N GLN A 386 10.28 -22.49 -11.50
CA GLN A 386 10.93 -23.56 -10.76
C GLN A 386 12.42 -23.74 -11.11
N ASP A 387 13.11 -22.63 -11.38
CA ASP A 387 14.56 -22.61 -11.61
C ASP A 387 15.39 -22.26 -10.36
N ASN A 388 14.72 -22.07 -9.21
CA ASN A 388 15.23 -21.77 -7.86
C ASN A 388 15.70 -20.32 -7.68
N ASP A 389 15.25 -19.40 -8.49
CA ASP A 389 15.40 -17.99 -8.21
C ASP A 389 14.04 -17.29 -8.01
N ILE A 390 14.06 -16.03 -7.61
CA ILE A 390 12.82 -15.31 -7.28
C ILE A 390 12.41 -14.41 -8.43
N ASP A 391 11.24 -14.68 -8.96
CA ASP A 391 10.51 -13.87 -9.93
C ASP A 391 9.57 -12.89 -9.25
N PHE A 392 9.11 -11.90 -9.99
CA PHE A 392 8.13 -10.92 -9.51
C PHE A 392 6.95 -10.78 -10.47
N ALA A 393 5.73 -10.93 -9.94
CA ALA A 393 4.52 -10.49 -10.63
C ALA A 393 4.02 -9.21 -9.98
N ILE A 394 3.92 -8.12 -10.75
CA ILE A 394 3.68 -6.76 -10.26
C ILE A 394 2.42 -6.22 -10.92
N ILE A 395 1.51 -5.65 -10.12
CA ILE A 395 0.37 -4.88 -10.64
C ILE A 395 0.63 -3.38 -10.52
N SER A 396 0.21 -2.66 -11.57
CA SER A 396 0.08 -1.22 -11.55
C SER A 396 -1.40 -0.85 -11.60
N THR A 397 -1.92 -0.31 -10.50
CA THR A 397 -3.29 0.21 -10.44
C THR A 397 -3.43 1.55 -11.18
N PHE A 398 -2.31 2.25 -11.40
CA PHE A 398 -2.25 3.57 -12.04
C PHE A 398 -1.27 3.61 -13.23
N PRO A 399 -1.38 2.69 -14.21
CA PRO A 399 -0.57 2.76 -15.42
C PRO A 399 -1.02 3.96 -16.27
N ASP A 400 -0.32 4.24 -17.36
CA ASP A 400 -0.82 5.15 -18.40
C ASP A 400 -1.90 4.43 -19.22
N TYR A 401 -3.14 4.45 -18.72
CA TYR A 401 -4.28 3.79 -19.39
C TYR A 401 -4.58 4.33 -20.80
N GLU A 402 -4.13 5.54 -21.14
CA GLU A 402 -4.34 6.10 -22.47
C GLU A 402 -3.34 5.57 -23.50
N ARG A 403 -2.10 5.30 -23.08
CA ARG A 403 -1.00 5.00 -24.01
C ARG A 403 -0.40 3.61 -23.82
N LYS A 404 -0.44 3.08 -22.58
CA LYS A 404 0.25 1.86 -22.18
C LYS A 404 -0.54 1.08 -21.13
N PRO A 405 -1.83 0.75 -21.39
CA PRO A 405 -2.67 0.04 -20.46
C PRO A 405 -2.13 -1.37 -20.12
N GLU A 406 -1.37 -1.98 -21.04
CA GLU A 406 -0.74 -3.29 -20.87
C GLU A 406 0.22 -3.37 -19.70
N PHE A 407 0.75 -2.22 -19.23
CA PHE A 407 1.58 -2.16 -18.01
C PHE A 407 0.77 -2.23 -16.70
N SER A 408 -0.54 -2.46 -16.75
CA SER A 408 -1.32 -2.76 -15.56
C SER A 408 -0.88 -4.06 -14.85
N PHE A 409 -0.18 -4.96 -15.57
CA PHE A 409 0.45 -6.16 -15.04
C PHE A 409 1.80 -6.38 -15.73
N VAL A 410 2.83 -6.69 -14.93
CA VAL A 410 4.19 -6.99 -15.40
C VAL A 410 4.70 -8.23 -14.67
N TYR A 411 5.27 -9.16 -15.41
CA TYR A 411 6.03 -10.29 -14.89
C TYR A 411 7.52 -10.06 -15.16
N LEU A 412 8.33 -10.15 -14.13
CA LEU A 412 9.78 -10.08 -14.18
C LEU A 412 10.32 -11.49 -13.90
N GLU A 413 10.65 -12.19 -14.96
CA GLU A 413 11.32 -13.47 -14.90
C GLU A 413 12.80 -13.23 -14.57
N ASN A 414 13.28 -13.75 -13.46
CA ASN A 414 14.67 -13.62 -13.07
C ASN A 414 15.57 -14.45 -14.00
N LYS A 415 16.71 -13.93 -14.37
CA LYS A 415 17.69 -14.62 -15.21
C LYS A 415 19.08 -14.63 -14.58
N ASN A 416 19.30 -13.79 -13.60
CA ASN A 416 20.50 -13.76 -12.79
C ASN A 416 20.25 -12.91 -11.55
N SER A 417 20.10 -13.56 -10.41
CA SER A 417 19.83 -12.91 -9.12
C SER A 417 20.99 -12.02 -8.65
N GLU A 418 22.24 -12.41 -8.87
CA GLU A 418 23.43 -11.66 -8.44
C GLU A 418 23.54 -10.30 -9.15
N ASP A 419 23.22 -10.28 -10.47
CA ASP A 419 23.33 -9.09 -11.32
C ASP A 419 21.98 -8.37 -11.51
N PHE A 420 20.89 -8.85 -10.88
CA PHE A 420 19.53 -8.33 -11.04
C PHE A 420 19.08 -8.23 -12.50
N ILE A 421 19.32 -9.29 -13.28
CA ILE A 421 18.93 -9.37 -14.69
C ILE A 421 17.58 -10.05 -14.79
N PHE A 422 16.57 -9.31 -15.27
CA PHE A 422 15.21 -9.80 -15.48
C PHE A 422 14.80 -9.73 -16.94
N ASN A 423 14.03 -10.73 -17.38
CA ASN A 423 13.26 -10.66 -18.60
C ASN A 423 11.88 -10.09 -18.28
N THR A 424 11.57 -8.91 -18.83
CA THR A 424 10.28 -8.25 -18.62
C THR A 424 9.25 -8.81 -19.58
N GLN A 425 8.13 -9.31 -19.04
CA GLN A 425 7.00 -9.80 -19.82
C GLN A 425 5.72 -9.07 -19.44
N ILE A 426 4.86 -8.80 -20.42
CA ILE A 426 3.56 -8.18 -20.24
C ILE A 426 2.46 -8.98 -20.89
N SER A 427 1.24 -8.82 -20.39
CA SER A 427 0.03 -9.39 -20.97
C SER A 427 -1.05 -8.32 -21.08
N ASP A 428 -1.78 -8.32 -22.21
CA ASP A 428 -2.90 -7.39 -22.40
C ASP A 428 -4.16 -7.88 -21.68
N ILE A 429 -4.12 -7.82 -20.35
CA ILE A 429 -5.25 -8.14 -19.48
C ILE A 429 -5.92 -6.88 -18.93
N SER A 430 -5.47 -5.71 -19.35
CA SER A 430 -5.96 -4.41 -18.88
C SER A 430 -7.44 -4.16 -19.19
N ASN A 431 -7.96 -4.76 -20.27
CA ASN A 431 -9.36 -4.65 -20.65
C ASN A 431 -10.31 -5.53 -19.81
N LEU A 432 -9.79 -6.46 -19.02
CA LEU A 432 -10.58 -7.39 -18.22
C LEU A 432 -10.93 -6.82 -16.84
N GLY A 433 -10.12 -5.92 -16.30
CA GLY A 433 -10.33 -5.34 -14.98
C GLY A 433 -9.28 -4.30 -14.61
N ARG A 434 -9.52 -3.63 -13.47
CA ARG A 434 -8.55 -2.76 -12.82
C ARG A 434 -7.95 -3.51 -11.64
N TRP A 435 -6.70 -3.86 -11.73
CA TRP A 435 -6.04 -4.69 -10.74
C TRP A 435 -5.62 -3.87 -9.51
N LEU A 436 -6.21 -4.19 -8.36
CA LEU A 436 -5.90 -3.56 -7.07
C LEU A 436 -5.20 -4.53 -6.13
N LEU A 437 -5.51 -5.81 -6.23
CA LEU A 437 -5.03 -6.87 -5.34
C LEU A 437 -4.37 -7.97 -6.16
N ILE A 438 -3.37 -8.61 -5.56
CA ILE A 438 -2.65 -9.77 -6.13
C ILE A 438 -2.28 -10.72 -5.00
N ASP A 439 -2.40 -12.02 -5.28
CA ASP A 439 -1.86 -13.11 -4.44
C ASP A 439 -1.44 -14.28 -5.33
N SER A 440 -0.75 -15.27 -4.78
CA SER A 440 -0.26 -16.45 -5.51
C SER A 440 -0.42 -17.73 -4.72
N GLY A 441 -0.47 -18.85 -5.45
CA GLY A 441 -0.54 -20.20 -4.88
C GLY A 441 -0.86 -21.24 -5.93
N ASP A 442 -0.72 -22.50 -5.58
CA ASP A 442 -1.10 -23.66 -6.41
C ASP A 442 -2.63 -23.85 -6.31
N PHE A 443 -3.39 -23.20 -7.22
CA PHE A 443 -4.85 -23.17 -7.14
C PHE A 443 -5.52 -24.42 -7.74
N ASP A 444 -4.88 -25.09 -8.70
CA ASP A 444 -5.39 -26.29 -9.36
C ASP A 444 -4.74 -27.59 -8.88
N SER A 445 -3.72 -27.49 -8.04
CA SER A 445 -3.03 -28.62 -7.38
C SER A 445 -2.13 -29.43 -8.30
N ASP A 446 -1.55 -28.78 -9.29
CA ASP A 446 -0.59 -29.41 -10.20
C ASP A 446 0.87 -29.26 -9.74
N GLY A 447 1.11 -28.41 -8.73
CA GLY A 447 2.39 -28.22 -8.03
C GLY A 447 3.25 -27.12 -8.59
N ASP A 448 2.70 -26.20 -9.38
CA ASP A 448 3.32 -24.90 -9.69
C ASP A 448 2.53 -23.75 -9.05
N GLU A 449 3.10 -22.55 -9.06
CA GLU A 449 2.49 -21.37 -8.44
C GLU A 449 1.72 -20.58 -9.51
N ASP A 450 0.43 -20.38 -9.27
CA ASP A 450 -0.46 -19.53 -10.05
C ASP A 450 -0.54 -18.13 -9.46
N ILE A 451 -1.14 -17.20 -10.20
CA ILE A 451 -1.38 -15.82 -9.76
C ILE A 451 -2.89 -15.53 -9.80
N VAL A 452 -3.39 -14.85 -8.75
CA VAL A 452 -4.76 -14.31 -8.75
C VAL A 452 -4.74 -12.80 -8.60
N LEU A 453 -5.49 -12.11 -9.46
CA LEU A 453 -5.68 -10.67 -9.43
C LEU A 453 -7.11 -10.35 -9.00
N GLY A 454 -7.26 -9.41 -8.05
CA GLY A 454 -8.55 -8.87 -7.64
C GLY A 454 -8.83 -7.54 -8.34
N SER A 455 -9.99 -7.44 -8.97
CA SER A 455 -10.41 -6.27 -9.73
C SER A 455 -11.16 -5.26 -8.86
N PHE A 456 -10.88 -3.96 -9.07
CA PHE A 456 -11.53 -2.85 -8.39
C PHE A 456 -11.81 -1.71 -9.37
N THR A 457 -12.97 -1.73 -9.99
CA THR A 457 -13.34 -0.83 -11.10
C THR A 457 -13.97 0.48 -10.63
N TYR A 458 -14.09 0.71 -9.31
CA TYR A 458 -14.55 1.99 -8.78
C TYR A 458 -13.65 3.14 -9.25
N SER A 459 -14.28 4.18 -9.81
CA SER A 459 -13.56 5.31 -10.41
C SER A 459 -13.10 6.29 -9.34
N PHE A 460 -11.87 6.16 -8.88
CA PHE A 460 -11.22 7.09 -7.93
C PHE A 460 -10.05 7.87 -8.57
N THR A 461 -9.69 7.54 -9.81
CA THR A 461 -8.73 8.31 -10.64
C THR A 461 -9.24 8.38 -12.07
N PRO A 462 -8.78 9.35 -12.88
CA PRO A 462 -9.14 9.41 -14.30
C PRO A 462 -8.77 8.13 -15.04
N VAL A 463 -9.71 7.60 -15.81
CA VAL A 463 -9.56 6.43 -16.67
C VAL A 463 -10.31 6.70 -17.98
N PRO A 464 -9.81 6.29 -19.16
CA PRO A 464 -10.52 6.43 -20.43
C PRO A 464 -11.88 5.73 -20.42
N ASN A 465 -12.92 6.33 -20.99
CA ASN A 465 -14.28 5.81 -21.00
C ASN A 465 -14.38 4.41 -21.60
N ASN A 466 -13.65 4.12 -22.66
CA ASN A 466 -13.62 2.79 -23.29
C ASN A 466 -13.10 1.70 -22.33
N MET A 467 -12.17 2.04 -21.44
CA MET A 467 -11.69 1.09 -20.42
C MET A 467 -12.78 0.80 -19.39
N LEU A 468 -13.50 1.84 -18.93
CA LEU A 468 -14.63 1.65 -18.00
C LEU A 468 -15.71 0.77 -18.62
N GLU A 469 -16.08 1.01 -19.89
CA GLU A 469 -17.05 0.21 -20.63
C GLU A 469 -16.59 -1.25 -20.78
N ASN A 470 -15.31 -1.48 -21.06
CA ASN A 470 -14.74 -2.82 -21.15
C ASN A 470 -14.80 -3.56 -19.82
N TRP A 471 -14.46 -2.89 -18.71
CA TRP A 471 -14.51 -3.49 -17.37
C TRP A 471 -15.93 -3.84 -16.94
N GLU A 472 -16.92 -2.99 -17.26
CA GLU A 472 -18.33 -3.29 -17.01
C GLU A 472 -18.82 -4.48 -17.84
N GLN A 473 -18.35 -4.61 -19.10
CA GLN A 473 -18.73 -5.71 -19.98
C GLN A 473 -18.06 -7.04 -19.59
N SER A 474 -16.78 -7.00 -19.20
CA SER A 474 -16.04 -8.20 -18.79
C SER A 474 -16.58 -8.76 -17.47
N ASN A 475 -17.01 -7.87 -16.58
CA ASN A 475 -17.53 -8.21 -15.25
C ASN A 475 -16.62 -9.18 -14.48
N THR A 476 -15.30 -8.98 -14.60
CA THR A 476 -14.30 -9.87 -14.00
C THR A 476 -13.97 -9.41 -12.58
N ASP A 477 -14.38 -10.20 -11.58
CA ASP A 477 -14.02 -9.94 -10.18
C ASP A 477 -12.62 -10.43 -9.86
N LEU A 478 -12.29 -11.65 -10.28
CA LEU A 478 -10.96 -12.23 -10.16
C LEU A 478 -10.45 -12.64 -11.53
N LEU A 479 -9.16 -12.43 -11.77
CA LEU A 479 -8.46 -13.01 -12.90
C LEU A 479 -7.42 -13.99 -12.37
N ILE A 480 -7.54 -15.25 -12.71
CA ILE A 480 -6.54 -16.26 -12.40
C ILE A 480 -5.65 -16.42 -13.62
N LEU A 481 -4.36 -16.31 -13.40
CA LEU A 481 -3.33 -16.60 -14.36
C LEU A 481 -2.79 -17.97 -13.99
N GLU A 482 -3.34 -19.01 -14.61
CA GLU A 482 -2.89 -20.41 -14.43
C GLU A 482 -1.50 -20.56 -15.03
N ASN A 483 -0.54 -21.01 -14.24
CA ASN A 483 0.79 -21.33 -14.73
C ASN A 483 0.70 -22.52 -15.68
N THR A 484 1.50 -22.53 -16.71
CA THR A 484 1.50 -23.61 -17.71
C THR A 484 2.80 -24.40 -17.70
N LEU A 485 3.58 -24.29 -16.64
CA LEU A 485 4.84 -25.02 -16.46
C LEU A 485 4.56 -26.54 -16.35
N LYS A 486 3.47 -26.87 -15.66
CA LYS A 486 2.94 -28.22 -15.58
C LYS A 486 1.51 -28.25 -16.14
N PRO A 487 1.20 -29.19 -17.02
CA PRO A 487 -0.12 -29.28 -17.67
C PRO A 487 -1.20 -29.88 -16.76
#